data_2c008d0132e3e58042a34c123d5d0b7f
#
_entry.id   2c008d0132e3e58042a34c123d5d0b7f
#
_cell.length_a   1.000
_cell.length_b   1.000
_cell.length_c   1.000
_cell.angle_alpha   90.00
_cell.angle_beta   90.00
_cell.angle_gamma   90.00
#
_symmetry.space_group_name_H-M   'P 1'
#
loop_
_entity.id
_entity.type
_entity.pdbx_description
1 polymer ?
#
loop_
_entity_poly.entity_id
_entity_poly.type
_entity_poly.pdbx_seq_one_letter_code
_entity_poly.pdbx_strand_id
1 'polypeptide(L)'
;MRNMLKSSSLIATAVLAGAVNVASATELEVTHWWTSGGEANAVGELAKAFDATGHTWVDGAIAGSGGVARPIIISRIIGGEPMGATQLNHGRQAEELIEAGLLLDLTDVASENNWRNVIYPPSLLDACTVDGRVYCAPVNIHSAQWLWLSHDAYESSGVAVPTNWDEFVAAGPALRANGIVPLAQGQQGWQT
;
A
#
# COMPACT_ATOMS: atom_id res chain seq x y z
N MET A 1 -80.66 28.59 -31.60
CA MET A 1 -79.64 27.64 -31.99
C MET A 1 -78.46 27.80 -31.04
N ARG A 2 -78.30 26.86 -30.10
CA ARG A 2 -77.24 26.96 -29.10
C ARG A 2 -76.10 26.00 -29.44
N ASN A 3 -74.96 26.54 -29.81
CA ASN A 3 -73.75 25.73 -30.06
C ASN A 3 -73.08 25.37 -28.70
N MET A 4 -73.07 24.12 -28.37
CA MET A 4 -72.29 23.55 -27.24
C MET A 4 -70.83 23.30 -27.70
N LEU A 5 -69.91 24.10 -27.14
CA LEU A 5 -68.50 23.83 -27.24
C LEU A 5 -68.14 22.69 -26.26
N LYS A 6 -67.65 21.58 -26.81
CA LYS A 6 -67.09 20.48 -26.02
C LYS A 6 -65.63 20.81 -25.74
N SER A 7 -65.32 21.07 -24.49
CA SER A 7 -63.91 21.17 -24.00
C SER A 7 -63.31 19.78 -23.83
N SER A 8 -62.32 19.45 -24.65
CA SER A 8 -61.52 18.24 -24.49
C SER A 8 -60.31 18.56 -23.61
N SER A 9 -60.31 18.06 -22.36
CA SER A 9 -59.16 18.12 -21.48
C SER A 9 -58.12 17.08 -21.88
N LEU A 10 -56.99 17.53 -22.41
CA LEU A 10 -55.77 16.71 -22.55
C LEU A 10 -55.07 16.61 -21.20
N ILE A 11 -55.06 15.41 -20.61
CA ILE A 11 -54.23 15.06 -19.48
C ILE A 11 -52.84 14.73 -20.02
N ALA A 12 -51.89 15.65 -19.83
CA ALA A 12 -50.47 15.40 -20.12
C ALA A 12 -49.87 14.61 -18.96
N THR A 13 -49.63 13.31 -19.17
CA THR A 13 -48.90 12.47 -18.23
C THR A 13 -47.41 12.76 -18.39
N ALA A 14 -46.82 13.53 -17.47
CA ALA A 14 -45.38 13.73 -17.39
C ALA A 14 -44.73 12.45 -16.86
N VAL A 15 -44.07 11.72 -17.73
CA VAL A 15 -43.20 10.61 -17.37
C VAL A 15 -41.88 11.23 -16.86
N LEU A 16 -41.68 11.27 -15.53
CA LEU A 16 -40.38 11.54 -14.94
C LEU A 16 -39.48 10.33 -15.23
N ALA A 17 -38.68 10.44 -16.28
CA ALA A 17 -37.53 9.55 -16.47
C ALA A 17 -36.47 9.89 -15.41
N GLY A 18 -36.49 9.17 -14.29
CA GLY A 18 -35.41 9.19 -13.31
C GLY A 18 -34.13 8.72 -13.99
N ALA A 19 -33.17 9.62 -14.16
CA ALA A 19 -31.83 9.25 -14.57
C ALA A 19 -31.23 8.39 -13.45
N VAL A 20 -31.25 7.08 -13.63
CA VAL A 20 -30.47 6.17 -12.81
C VAL A 20 -29.02 6.45 -13.20
N ASN A 21 -28.29 7.17 -12.36
CA ASN A 21 -26.83 7.22 -12.45
C ASN A 21 -26.33 5.80 -12.18
N VAL A 22 -26.11 5.02 -13.24
CA VAL A 22 -25.36 3.77 -13.16
C VAL A 22 -23.93 4.21 -12.90
N ALA A 23 -23.48 4.11 -11.65
CA ALA A 23 -22.07 4.26 -11.34
C ALA A 23 -21.33 3.23 -12.20
N SER A 24 -20.55 3.70 -13.16
CA SER A 24 -19.73 2.83 -13.99
C SER A 24 -18.68 2.16 -13.12
N ALA A 25 -18.59 0.84 -13.19
CA ALA A 25 -17.48 0.13 -12.53
C ALA A 25 -16.16 0.71 -13.05
N THR A 26 -15.27 1.08 -12.13
CA THR A 26 -13.95 1.62 -12.46
C THR A 26 -12.93 0.50 -12.27
N GLU A 27 -12.04 0.34 -13.24
CA GLU A 27 -10.85 -0.48 -13.09
C GLU A 27 -9.75 0.35 -12.42
N LEU A 28 -9.11 -0.21 -11.39
CA LEU A 28 -7.99 0.39 -10.68
C LEU A 28 -6.78 -0.50 -10.81
N GLU A 29 -5.80 -0.12 -11.63
CA GLU A 29 -4.48 -0.77 -11.61
C GLU A 29 -3.75 -0.37 -10.34
N VAL A 30 -3.34 -1.38 -9.55
CA VAL A 30 -2.55 -1.19 -8.33
C VAL A 30 -1.20 -1.86 -8.51
N THR A 31 -0.14 -1.05 -8.63
CA THR A 31 1.21 -1.54 -8.82
C THR A 31 1.93 -1.69 -7.48
N HIS A 32 2.50 -2.87 -7.24
CA HIS A 32 3.17 -3.20 -6.00
C HIS A 32 4.27 -4.25 -6.21
N TRP A 33 5.07 -4.53 -5.17
CA TRP A 33 6.11 -5.57 -5.19
C TRP A 33 5.92 -6.69 -4.18
N TRP A 34 4.74 -6.79 -3.60
CA TRP A 34 4.37 -7.86 -2.68
C TRP A 34 3.87 -9.08 -3.45
N THR A 35 4.81 -9.89 -3.95
CA THR A 35 4.54 -10.95 -4.94
C THR A 35 4.54 -12.36 -4.38
N SER A 36 4.85 -12.56 -3.09
CA SER A 36 4.96 -13.91 -2.53
C SER A 36 4.53 -14.00 -1.07
N GLY A 37 4.14 -15.20 -0.64
CA GLY A 37 3.85 -15.53 0.75
C GLY A 37 2.75 -14.67 1.37
N GLY A 38 2.95 -14.22 2.60
CA GLY A 38 1.99 -13.41 3.34
C GLY A 38 1.70 -12.05 2.72
N GLU A 39 2.67 -11.46 2.05
CA GLU A 39 2.50 -10.17 1.37
C GLU A 39 1.50 -10.26 0.21
N ALA A 40 1.63 -11.27 -0.66
CA ALA A 40 0.68 -11.50 -1.75
C ALA A 40 -0.73 -11.79 -1.22
N ASN A 41 -0.83 -12.55 -0.12
CA ASN A 41 -2.12 -12.80 0.53
C ASN A 41 -2.74 -11.49 1.06
N ALA A 42 -1.95 -10.61 1.66
CA ALA A 42 -2.43 -9.32 2.16
C ALA A 42 -2.97 -8.43 1.03
N VAL A 43 -2.26 -8.34 -0.10
CA VAL A 43 -2.76 -7.62 -1.30
C VAL A 43 -4.05 -8.26 -1.82
N GLY A 44 -4.13 -9.59 -1.83
CA GLY A 44 -5.34 -10.32 -2.22
C GLY A 44 -6.57 -9.95 -1.37
N GLU A 45 -6.41 -9.68 -0.07
CA GLU A 45 -7.52 -9.22 0.78
C GLU A 45 -7.90 -7.77 0.47
N LEU A 46 -6.93 -6.90 0.15
CA LEU A 46 -7.23 -5.54 -0.30
C LEU A 46 -8.00 -5.55 -1.63
N ALA A 47 -7.57 -6.39 -2.58
CA ALA A 47 -8.24 -6.55 -3.87
C ALA A 47 -9.69 -7.04 -3.70
N LYS A 48 -9.93 -8.05 -2.88
CA LYS A 48 -11.30 -8.54 -2.57
C LYS A 48 -12.17 -7.45 -1.95
N ALA A 49 -11.62 -6.67 -1.02
CA ALA A 49 -12.36 -5.58 -0.39
C ALA A 49 -12.72 -4.48 -1.40
N PHE A 50 -11.82 -4.17 -2.33
CA PHE A 50 -12.06 -3.20 -3.39
C PHE A 50 -13.12 -3.71 -4.37
N ASP A 51 -13.00 -4.94 -4.86
CA ASP A 51 -13.96 -5.56 -5.79
C ASP A 51 -15.37 -5.63 -5.17
N ALA A 52 -15.48 -5.83 -3.86
CA ALA A 52 -16.76 -5.83 -3.14
C ALA A 52 -17.47 -4.46 -3.18
N THR A 53 -16.79 -3.38 -3.53
CA THR A 53 -17.39 -2.06 -3.72
C THR A 53 -18.05 -1.88 -5.10
N GLY A 54 -17.95 -2.88 -5.98
CA GLY A 54 -18.50 -2.83 -7.35
C GLY A 54 -17.52 -2.27 -8.38
N HIS A 55 -16.26 -2.10 -8.01
CA HIS A 55 -15.14 -1.75 -8.87
C HIS A 55 -14.28 -2.97 -9.18
N THR A 56 -13.24 -2.84 -10.00
CA THR A 56 -12.36 -3.95 -10.38
C THR A 56 -10.91 -3.62 -10.03
N TRP A 57 -10.29 -4.44 -9.19
CA TRP A 57 -8.86 -4.38 -8.95
C TRP A 57 -8.09 -5.02 -10.10
N VAL A 58 -7.14 -4.31 -10.67
CA VAL A 58 -6.20 -4.83 -11.67
C VAL A 58 -4.83 -4.93 -11.00
N ASP A 59 -4.37 -6.17 -10.80
CA ASP A 59 -3.12 -6.45 -10.11
C ASP A 59 -1.90 -6.12 -10.99
N GLY A 60 -1.12 -5.13 -10.56
CA GLY A 60 0.09 -4.66 -11.21
C GLY A 60 1.38 -5.13 -10.52
N ALA A 61 1.43 -6.38 -10.06
CA ALA A 61 2.53 -6.93 -9.30
C ALA A 61 3.86 -6.94 -10.09
N ILE A 62 4.93 -6.39 -9.50
CA ILE A 62 6.29 -6.37 -10.05
C ILE A 62 7.22 -7.13 -9.12
N ALA A 63 7.70 -8.31 -9.53
CA ALA A 63 8.62 -9.10 -8.75
C ALA A 63 10.02 -8.46 -8.64
N GLY A 64 10.74 -8.76 -7.57
CA GLY A 64 12.12 -8.29 -7.36
C GLY A 64 12.27 -7.18 -6.33
N SER A 65 11.31 -7.06 -5.42
CA SER A 65 11.27 -6.06 -4.34
C SER A 65 11.16 -4.60 -4.81
N GLY A 66 11.10 -3.67 -3.84
CA GLY A 66 11.07 -2.24 -4.14
C GLY A 66 12.30 -1.71 -4.89
N GLY A 67 13.44 -2.41 -4.83
CA GLY A 67 14.63 -2.07 -5.60
C GLY A 67 14.44 -2.19 -7.12
N VAL A 68 13.63 -3.14 -7.56
CA VAL A 68 13.26 -3.34 -8.96
C VAL A 68 12.00 -2.55 -9.34
N ALA A 69 10.96 -2.65 -8.51
CA ALA A 69 9.65 -2.09 -8.83
C ALA A 69 9.63 -0.55 -8.86
N ARG A 70 10.26 0.11 -7.88
CA ARG A 70 10.22 1.59 -7.77
C ARG A 70 10.73 2.32 -9.00
N PRO A 71 11.90 2.00 -9.59
CA PRO A 71 12.33 2.67 -10.81
C PRO A 71 11.34 2.55 -11.96
N ILE A 72 10.67 1.39 -12.08
CA ILE A 72 9.63 1.15 -13.09
C ILE A 72 8.40 2.02 -12.82
N ILE A 73 7.93 2.03 -11.57
CA ILE A 73 6.79 2.85 -11.12
C ILE A 73 7.05 4.33 -11.39
N ILE A 74 8.20 4.84 -10.93
CA ILE A 74 8.58 6.25 -11.09
C ILE A 74 8.69 6.60 -12.58
N SER A 75 9.31 5.73 -13.39
CA SER A 75 9.43 5.94 -14.83
C SER A 75 8.06 6.04 -15.52
N ARG A 76 7.09 5.20 -15.16
CA ARG A 76 5.72 5.27 -15.69
C ARG A 76 5.02 6.57 -15.30
N ILE A 77 5.14 6.98 -14.03
CA ILE A 77 4.51 8.22 -13.52
C ILE A 77 5.08 9.43 -14.27
N ILE A 78 6.41 9.56 -14.37
CA ILE A 78 7.08 10.68 -15.05
C ILE A 78 6.82 10.63 -16.57
N GLY A 79 6.71 9.43 -17.14
CA GLY A 79 6.43 9.22 -18.56
C GLY A 79 4.99 9.54 -18.98
N GLY A 80 4.10 9.87 -18.02
CA GLY A 80 2.70 10.20 -18.31
C GLY A 80 1.80 8.97 -18.48
N GLU A 81 2.25 7.79 -18.05
CA GLU A 81 1.49 6.53 -18.04
C GLU A 81 1.32 6.01 -16.59
N PRO A 82 0.77 6.83 -15.67
CA PRO A 82 0.63 6.41 -14.28
C PRO A 82 -0.36 5.26 -14.15
N MET A 83 -0.18 4.46 -13.12
CA MET A 83 -1.17 3.52 -12.60
C MET A 83 -2.18 4.27 -11.72
N GLY A 84 -3.33 3.64 -11.41
CA GLY A 84 -4.36 4.24 -10.54
C GLY A 84 -3.90 4.37 -9.09
N ALA A 85 -3.17 3.36 -8.58
CA ALA A 85 -2.54 3.39 -7.28
C ALA A 85 -1.20 2.63 -7.31
N THR A 86 -0.30 2.95 -6.39
CA THR A 86 0.98 2.25 -6.32
C THR A 86 1.52 2.17 -4.90
N GLN A 87 2.26 1.11 -4.62
CA GLN A 87 3.06 0.99 -3.43
C GLN A 87 4.30 1.88 -3.55
N LEU A 88 4.51 2.74 -2.56
CA LEU A 88 5.74 3.50 -2.37
C LEU A 88 6.11 3.48 -0.88
N ASN A 89 7.37 3.69 -0.58
CA ASN A 89 7.74 4.05 0.78
C ASN A 89 7.45 5.54 0.98
N HIS A 90 7.05 5.91 2.19
CA HIS A 90 6.86 7.32 2.55
C HIS A 90 8.20 8.07 2.62
N GLY A 91 8.15 9.38 2.84
CA GLY A 91 9.31 10.25 2.96
C GLY A 91 9.93 10.61 1.61
N ARG A 92 11.25 10.76 1.57
CA ARG A 92 12.01 11.26 0.40
C ARG A 92 11.73 10.52 -0.91
N GLN A 93 11.29 9.29 -0.86
CA GLN A 93 10.99 8.53 -2.08
C GLN A 93 9.71 8.97 -2.80
N ALA A 94 8.80 9.63 -2.07
CA ALA A 94 7.57 10.18 -2.63
C ALA A 94 7.65 11.71 -2.78
N GLU A 95 8.53 12.39 -2.04
CA GLU A 95 8.62 13.85 -1.95
C GLU A 95 8.81 14.51 -3.31
N GLU A 96 9.74 14.01 -4.13
CA GLU A 96 9.97 14.54 -5.49
C GLU A 96 8.73 14.41 -6.40
N LEU A 97 7.94 13.35 -6.25
CA LEU A 97 6.70 13.17 -7.00
C LEU A 97 5.59 14.09 -6.48
N ILE A 98 5.57 14.36 -5.17
CA ILE A 98 4.65 15.32 -4.55
C ILE A 98 4.95 16.73 -5.01
N GLU A 99 6.21 17.16 -4.94
CA GLU A 99 6.68 18.47 -5.39
C GLU A 99 6.41 18.71 -6.90
N ALA A 100 6.52 17.66 -7.70
CA ALA A 100 6.19 17.67 -9.12
C ALA A 100 4.66 17.65 -9.40
N GLY A 101 3.81 17.56 -8.36
CA GLY A 101 2.36 17.49 -8.51
C GLY A 101 1.84 16.21 -9.16
N LEU A 102 2.60 15.12 -9.04
CA LEU A 102 2.30 13.84 -9.69
C LEU A 102 1.55 12.84 -8.77
N LEU A 103 1.35 13.19 -7.51
CA LEU A 103 0.56 12.41 -6.55
C LEU A 103 -0.72 13.16 -6.17
N LEU A 104 -1.80 12.40 -5.98
CA LEU A 104 -3.08 12.93 -5.57
C LEU A 104 -3.06 13.33 -4.09
N ASP A 105 -3.60 14.51 -3.78
CA ASP A 105 -3.89 14.96 -2.43
C ASP A 105 -5.07 14.16 -1.85
N LEU A 106 -4.82 13.46 -0.76
CA LEU A 106 -5.79 12.62 -0.06
C LEU A 106 -6.32 13.27 1.23
N THR A 107 -6.07 14.56 1.44
CA THR A 107 -6.39 15.26 2.70
C THR A 107 -7.87 15.17 3.05
N ASP A 108 -8.75 15.37 2.06
CA ASP A 108 -10.20 15.31 2.26
C ASP A 108 -10.62 13.87 2.63
N VAL A 109 -10.12 12.86 1.91
CA VAL A 109 -10.39 11.44 2.20
C VAL A 109 -9.90 11.07 3.60
N ALA A 110 -8.71 11.54 3.99
CA ALA A 110 -8.15 11.28 5.31
C ALA A 110 -8.98 11.93 6.42
N SER A 111 -9.50 13.13 6.17
CA SER A 111 -10.36 13.86 7.10
C SER A 111 -11.73 13.20 7.25
N GLU A 112 -12.41 12.90 6.16
CA GLU A 112 -13.74 12.27 6.13
C GLU A 112 -13.73 10.90 6.81
N ASN A 113 -12.63 10.14 6.68
CA ASN A 113 -12.47 8.83 7.28
C ASN A 113 -11.73 8.86 8.63
N ASN A 114 -11.51 10.05 9.19
CA ASN A 114 -10.94 10.23 10.52
C ASN A 114 -9.58 9.52 10.72
N TRP A 115 -8.72 9.53 9.69
CA TRP A 115 -7.45 8.78 9.70
C TRP A 115 -6.55 9.17 10.87
N ARG A 116 -6.58 10.42 11.33
CA ARG A 116 -5.80 10.89 12.47
C ARG A 116 -6.06 10.10 13.77
N ASN A 117 -7.28 9.59 13.94
CA ASN A 117 -7.69 8.87 15.14
C ASN A 117 -7.68 7.34 14.99
N VAL A 118 -7.64 6.83 13.75
CA VAL A 118 -7.68 5.38 13.49
C VAL A 118 -6.31 4.80 13.09
N ILE A 119 -5.40 5.62 12.53
CA ILE A 119 -4.05 5.17 12.17
C ILE A 119 -3.14 5.26 13.39
N TYR A 120 -2.51 4.13 13.73
CA TYR A 120 -1.60 4.06 14.87
C TYR A 120 -0.29 3.35 14.49
N PRO A 121 0.87 3.87 14.91
CA PRO A 121 1.05 5.15 15.63
C PRO A 121 0.78 6.35 14.72
N PRO A 122 0.43 7.51 15.28
CA PRO A 122 0.12 8.72 14.49
C PRO A 122 1.25 9.16 13.55
N SER A 123 2.50 8.84 13.90
CA SER A 123 3.68 9.13 13.08
C SER A 123 3.63 8.51 11.68
N LEU A 124 2.83 7.47 11.46
CA LEU A 124 2.62 6.90 10.11
C LEU A 124 1.88 7.87 9.20
N LEU A 125 0.86 8.54 9.74
CA LEU A 125 0.13 9.55 8.99
C LEU A 125 0.98 10.82 8.82
N ASP A 126 1.76 11.19 9.84
CA ASP A 126 2.70 12.31 9.74
C ASP A 126 3.73 12.06 8.64
N ALA A 127 4.22 10.84 8.49
CA ALA A 127 5.13 10.45 7.41
C ALA A 127 4.50 10.49 6.01
N CYS A 128 3.17 10.42 5.92
CA CYS A 128 2.40 10.62 4.68
C CYS A 128 2.00 12.08 4.42
N THR A 129 2.35 12.99 5.35
CA THR A 129 1.91 14.39 5.30
C THR A 129 3.09 15.30 4.90
N VAL A 130 2.93 16.03 3.81
CA VAL A 130 3.87 17.05 3.31
C VAL A 130 3.12 18.38 3.22
N ASP A 131 3.68 19.44 3.81
CA ASP A 131 3.08 20.78 3.85
C ASP A 131 1.61 20.79 4.31
N GLY A 132 1.28 19.92 5.29
CA GLY A 132 -0.06 19.82 5.87
C GLY A 132 -1.06 19.05 5.02
N ARG A 133 -0.64 18.42 3.91
CA ARG A 133 -1.47 17.62 3.00
C ARG A 133 -1.07 16.15 3.04
N VAL A 134 -2.05 15.26 2.96
CA VAL A 134 -1.85 13.82 3.00
C VAL A 134 -1.73 13.27 1.58
N TYR A 135 -0.65 12.54 1.29
CA TYR A 135 -0.37 11.98 -0.03
C TYR A 135 -0.26 10.46 -0.07
N CYS A 136 -0.36 9.78 1.06
CA CYS A 136 -0.41 8.33 1.08
C CYS A 136 -1.33 7.77 2.16
N ALA A 137 -1.82 6.55 1.93
CA ALA A 137 -2.51 5.76 2.94
C ALA A 137 -1.52 4.75 3.52
N PRO A 138 -1.17 4.81 4.82
CA PRO A 138 -0.32 3.81 5.45
C PRO A 138 -1.02 2.45 5.47
N VAL A 139 -0.38 1.40 4.93
CA VAL A 139 -0.96 0.05 4.88
C VAL A 139 -0.23 -0.95 5.77
N ASN A 140 1.02 -0.67 6.17
CA ASN A 140 1.81 -1.53 7.05
C ASN A 140 2.95 -0.77 7.73
N ILE A 141 3.59 -1.45 8.69
CA ILE A 141 4.79 -0.98 9.36
C ILE A 141 5.91 -1.98 9.11
N HIS A 142 7.03 -1.53 8.59
CA HIS A 142 8.26 -2.29 8.57
C HIS A 142 9.15 -1.84 9.73
N SER A 143 9.57 -2.80 10.56
CA SER A 143 10.65 -2.60 11.50
C SER A 143 11.87 -3.32 10.96
N ALA A 144 12.90 -2.54 10.63
CA ALA A 144 14.17 -3.06 10.13
C ALA A 144 15.17 -3.21 11.28
N GLN A 145 16.36 -3.74 10.98
CA GLN A 145 17.49 -3.84 11.91
C GLN A 145 17.24 -4.82 13.08
N TRP A 146 16.52 -5.91 12.81
CA TRP A 146 16.41 -7.02 13.72
C TRP A 146 17.53 -8.03 13.49
N LEU A 147 18.15 -8.47 14.58
CA LEU A 147 19.02 -9.64 14.57
C LEU A 147 18.19 -10.86 15.00
N TRP A 148 17.97 -11.78 14.08
CA TRP A 148 17.30 -13.04 14.34
C TRP A 148 18.31 -14.08 14.77
N LEU A 149 18.11 -14.73 15.93
CA LEU A 149 19.00 -15.71 16.50
C LEU A 149 18.33 -17.10 16.49
N SER A 150 19.03 -18.09 15.95
CA SER A 150 18.56 -19.49 16.00
C SER A 150 18.92 -20.11 17.34
N HIS A 151 17.97 -20.33 18.22
CA HIS A 151 18.17 -21.00 19.50
C HIS A 151 18.87 -22.36 19.34
N ASP A 152 18.44 -23.16 18.39
CA ASP A 152 19.01 -24.50 18.10
C ASP A 152 20.50 -24.40 17.73
N ALA A 153 20.88 -23.38 16.96
CA ALA A 153 22.26 -23.18 16.57
C ALA A 153 23.17 -22.86 17.77
N TYR A 154 22.70 -22.04 18.70
CA TYR A 154 23.43 -21.69 19.91
C TYR A 154 23.48 -22.89 20.89
N GLU A 155 22.37 -23.57 21.11
CA GLU A 155 22.28 -24.72 21.99
C GLU A 155 23.20 -25.85 21.51
N SER A 156 23.13 -26.22 20.21
CA SER A 156 23.99 -27.27 19.62
C SER A 156 25.47 -26.89 19.66
N SER A 157 25.81 -25.61 19.73
CA SER A 157 27.19 -25.13 19.85
C SER A 157 27.65 -24.97 21.30
N GLY A 158 26.82 -25.32 22.28
CA GLY A 158 27.15 -25.25 23.71
C GLY A 158 27.34 -23.82 24.24
N VAL A 159 26.77 -22.82 23.59
CA VAL A 159 26.84 -21.41 24.02
C VAL A 159 25.45 -20.84 24.22
N ALA A 160 25.35 -19.89 25.15
CA ALA A 160 24.09 -19.20 25.41
C ALA A 160 23.68 -18.29 24.23
N VAL A 161 22.38 -18.11 24.04
CA VAL A 161 21.84 -17.12 23.10
C VAL A 161 22.23 -15.73 23.62
N PRO A 162 22.92 -14.90 22.80
CA PRO A 162 23.41 -13.60 23.24
C PRO A 162 22.28 -12.59 23.48
N THR A 163 22.49 -11.71 24.43
CA THR A 163 21.58 -10.61 24.77
C THR A 163 22.15 -9.24 24.38
N ASN A 164 23.41 -9.19 23.95
CA ASN A 164 24.12 -8.00 23.54
C ASN A 164 25.19 -8.34 22.48
N TRP A 165 25.80 -7.31 21.88
CA TRP A 165 26.78 -7.46 20.81
C TRP A 165 28.09 -8.13 21.27
N ASP A 166 28.56 -7.91 22.47
CA ASP A 166 29.77 -8.53 22.97
C ASP A 166 29.60 -10.03 23.10
N GLU A 167 28.48 -10.49 23.64
CA GLU A 167 28.14 -11.90 23.75
C GLU A 167 27.94 -12.52 22.34
N PHE A 168 27.32 -11.80 21.41
CA PHE A 168 27.17 -12.24 20.04
C PHE A 168 28.52 -12.48 19.36
N VAL A 169 29.45 -11.54 19.49
CA VAL A 169 30.81 -11.67 18.93
C VAL A 169 31.55 -12.81 19.60
N ALA A 170 31.45 -12.95 20.92
CA ALA A 170 32.12 -13.98 21.72
C ALA A 170 31.64 -15.40 21.38
N ALA A 171 30.36 -15.58 20.98
CA ALA A 171 29.80 -16.87 20.55
C ALA A 171 30.31 -17.32 19.16
N GLY A 172 30.78 -16.40 18.32
CA GLY A 172 31.17 -16.65 16.94
C GLY A 172 32.15 -17.80 16.72
N PRO A 173 33.23 -17.94 17.51
CA PRO A 173 34.16 -19.08 17.39
C PRO A 173 33.52 -20.44 17.65
N ALA A 174 32.65 -20.55 18.65
CA ALA A 174 31.97 -21.81 18.96
C ALA A 174 30.98 -22.21 17.86
N LEU A 175 30.21 -21.25 17.31
CA LEU A 175 29.33 -21.49 16.17
C LEU A 175 30.13 -22.01 14.97
N ARG A 176 31.24 -21.35 14.62
CA ARG A 176 32.11 -21.78 13.51
C ARG A 176 32.70 -23.16 13.71
N ALA A 177 33.10 -23.52 14.92
CA ALA A 177 33.62 -24.85 15.24
C ALA A 177 32.59 -25.97 14.97
N ASN A 178 31.29 -25.63 15.04
CA ASN A 178 30.18 -26.53 14.70
C ASN A 178 29.68 -26.37 13.26
N GLY A 179 30.44 -25.68 12.38
CA GLY A 179 30.07 -25.52 10.97
C GLY A 179 28.94 -24.49 10.73
N ILE A 180 28.59 -23.70 11.74
CA ILE A 180 27.51 -22.72 11.68
C ILE A 180 28.10 -21.35 11.31
N VAL A 181 27.52 -20.70 10.30
CA VAL A 181 27.87 -19.31 9.96
C VAL A 181 27.26 -18.37 11.02
N PRO A 182 28.08 -17.63 11.80
CA PRO A 182 27.57 -16.82 12.90
C PRO A 182 26.65 -15.68 12.48
N LEU A 183 26.85 -15.12 11.30
CA LEU A 183 26.02 -14.05 10.73
C LEU A 183 25.77 -14.33 9.25
N ALA A 184 24.51 -14.44 8.88
CA ALA A 184 24.08 -14.48 7.50
C ALA A 184 23.36 -13.17 7.17
N GLN A 185 23.77 -12.52 6.12
CA GLN A 185 23.20 -11.25 5.67
C GLN A 185 22.97 -11.26 4.16
N GLY A 186 21.86 -10.71 3.72
CA GLY A 186 21.58 -10.56 2.30
C GLY A 186 22.47 -9.49 1.65
N GLN A 187 22.61 -9.55 0.32
CA GLN A 187 23.47 -8.63 -0.45
C GLN A 187 22.70 -7.45 -1.05
N GLN A 188 21.39 -7.43 -0.96
CA GLN A 188 20.59 -6.32 -1.49
C GLN A 188 20.46 -5.21 -0.45
N GLY A 189 20.44 -3.94 -0.89
CA GLY A 189 20.47 -2.77 0.00
C GLY A 189 19.32 -2.68 1.00
N TRP A 190 18.21 -3.41 0.80
CA TRP A 190 17.12 -3.48 1.77
C TRP A 190 17.34 -4.55 2.87
N GLN A 191 18.35 -5.41 2.70
CA GLN A 191 18.70 -6.50 3.62
C GLN A 191 19.85 -6.15 4.55
N THR A 192 20.45 -4.95 4.39
CA THR A 192 21.65 -4.49 5.14
C THR A 192 21.33 -3.36 6.10
#